data_4ea092012b58c666a59a69c161e47055
#
_entry.id   4ea092012b58c666a59a69c161e47055
#
_cell.length_a   1.000
_cell.length_b   1.000
_cell.length_c   1.000
_cell.angle_alpha   90.00
_cell.angle_beta   90.00
_cell.angle_gamma   90.00
#
_symmetry.space_group_name_H-M   'P 1'
#
loop_
_entity.id
_entity.type
_entity.pdbx_description
1 polymer ?
#
loop_
_entity_poly.entity_id
_entity_poly.type
_entity_poly.pdbx_seq_one_letter_code
_entity_poly.pdbx_strand_id
1 'polypeptide(L)'
;MKILLLGIGNVLYADEGIGVHFVNYIHENYQFSHPEHQLVMLDGGTLAQGLTPIIAQYQALIVVDTVNAAGCEPGEVYFFDFDNAPPEIDWQGSAHEVEMLQTLTMMEMMGDRPHTMVLGVTPTVIEPMTLGLTERISAAVPVMEKALINYLTKLGWQCEKIGNTDIAELIPQSYIPRLSMGDRDSGNAPQGKEPQETE
;
A
#
# COMPACT_ATOMS: atom_id res chain seq x y z
N MET A 1 4.28 18.89 0.68
CA MET A 1 4.29 17.73 -0.26
C MET A 1 3.17 16.77 0.13
N LYS A 2 2.45 16.22 -0.85
CA LYS A 2 1.48 15.14 -0.61
C LYS A 2 2.09 13.81 -1.06
N ILE A 3 2.09 12.83 -0.18
CA ILE A 3 2.59 11.47 -0.44
C ILE A 3 1.40 10.53 -0.48
N LEU A 4 1.36 9.65 -1.46
CA LEU A 4 0.41 8.53 -1.53
C LEU A 4 1.14 7.23 -1.17
N LEU A 5 0.67 6.53 -0.14
CA LEU A 5 1.01 5.14 0.13
C LEU A 5 -0.07 4.26 -0.49
N LEU A 6 0.27 3.56 -1.55
CA LEU A 6 -0.67 2.83 -2.40
C LEU A 6 -0.39 1.33 -2.30
N GLY A 7 -1.35 0.58 -1.79
CA GLY A 7 -1.32 -0.88 -1.81
C GLY A 7 -1.98 -1.42 -3.08
N ILE A 8 -1.24 -2.19 -3.85
CA ILE A 8 -1.72 -2.86 -5.06
C ILE A 8 -1.67 -4.37 -4.84
N GLY A 9 -2.58 -5.07 -5.44
CA GLY A 9 -2.62 -6.53 -5.43
C GLY A 9 -4.03 -7.11 -5.40
N ASN A 10 -4.10 -8.40 -5.67
CA ASN A 10 -5.36 -9.14 -5.68
C ASN A 10 -5.51 -9.98 -4.41
N VAL A 11 -6.37 -9.54 -3.50
CA VAL A 11 -6.63 -10.23 -2.22
C VAL A 11 -7.26 -11.63 -2.37
N LEU A 12 -7.67 -12.00 -3.58
CA LEU A 12 -8.19 -13.34 -3.89
C LEU A 12 -7.10 -14.30 -4.42
N TYR A 13 -5.83 -13.87 -4.46
CA TYR A 13 -4.71 -14.61 -5.03
C TYR A 13 -3.56 -14.81 -4.03
N ALA A 14 -3.87 -15.19 -2.79
CA ALA A 14 -2.89 -15.43 -1.72
C ALA A 14 -1.93 -14.24 -1.52
N ASP A 15 -0.63 -14.47 -1.68
CA ASP A 15 0.41 -13.47 -1.40
C ASP A 15 0.35 -12.23 -2.28
N GLU A 16 -0.31 -12.30 -3.44
CA GLU A 16 -0.50 -11.14 -4.32
C GLU A 16 -1.34 -10.03 -3.66
N GLY A 17 -2.11 -10.36 -2.61
CA GLY A 17 -2.87 -9.39 -1.81
C GLY A 17 -2.03 -8.58 -0.81
N ILE A 18 -0.73 -8.83 -0.70
CA ILE A 18 0.11 -8.23 0.36
C ILE A 18 0.06 -6.70 0.36
N GLY A 19 0.09 -6.06 -0.81
CA GLY A 19 0.07 -4.60 -0.89
C GLY A 19 -1.17 -4.01 -0.22
N VAL A 20 -2.34 -4.55 -0.52
CA VAL A 20 -3.62 -4.16 0.09
C VAL A 20 -3.63 -4.44 1.59
N HIS A 21 -3.26 -5.65 1.98
CA HIS A 21 -3.25 -6.05 3.40
C HIS A 21 -2.26 -5.21 4.21
N PHE A 22 -1.08 -4.91 3.66
CA PHE A 22 -0.07 -4.13 4.34
C PHE A 22 -0.50 -2.67 4.53
N VAL A 23 -1.09 -2.03 3.53
CA VAL A 23 -1.58 -0.65 3.68
C VAL A 23 -2.69 -0.57 4.73
N ASN A 24 -3.60 -1.55 4.77
CA ASN A 24 -4.61 -1.67 5.83
C ASN A 24 -3.95 -1.87 7.21
N TYR A 25 -2.90 -2.70 7.30
CA TYR A 25 -2.14 -2.93 8.51
C TYR A 25 -1.47 -1.65 9.03
N ILE A 26 -0.83 -0.91 8.16
CA ILE A 26 -0.18 0.37 8.51
C ILE A 26 -1.22 1.39 8.96
N HIS A 27 -2.35 1.49 8.27
CA HIS A 27 -3.44 2.40 8.63
C HIS A 27 -4.02 2.10 10.02
N GLU A 28 -4.14 0.84 10.39
CA GLU A 28 -4.70 0.44 11.70
C GLU A 28 -3.72 0.64 12.84
N ASN A 29 -2.43 0.41 12.59
CA ASN A 29 -1.43 0.36 13.65
C ASN A 29 -0.64 1.66 13.84
N TYR A 30 -0.70 2.61 12.89
CA TYR A 30 0.14 3.80 12.91
C TYR A 30 -0.64 5.09 12.72
N GLN A 31 -0.16 6.12 13.41
CA GLN A 31 -0.51 7.50 13.15
C GLN A 31 0.73 8.25 12.65
N PHE A 32 0.54 9.03 11.58
CA PHE A 32 1.62 9.81 10.96
C PHE A 32 1.32 11.29 11.08
N SER A 33 2.33 12.08 11.42
CA SER A 33 2.21 13.53 11.44
C SER A 33 3.45 14.21 10.87
N HIS A 34 3.24 15.30 10.16
CA HIS A 34 4.30 16.17 9.64
C HIS A 34 3.76 17.61 9.56
N PRO A 35 4.56 18.66 9.93
CA PRO A 35 4.06 20.04 9.97
C PRO A 35 3.66 20.61 8.60
N GLU A 36 4.25 20.11 7.51
CA GLU A 36 4.05 20.68 6.16
C GLU A 36 3.60 19.67 5.11
N HIS A 37 3.57 18.38 5.44
CA HIS A 37 3.32 17.31 4.47
C HIS A 37 2.10 16.50 4.86
N GLN A 38 1.47 15.87 3.86
CA GLN A 38 0.32 14.98 4.02
C GLN A 38 0.68 13.59 3.50
N LEU A 39 0.31 12.55 4.24
CA LEU A 39 0.36 11.16 3.82
C LEU A 39 -1.06 10.64 3.67
N VAL A 40 -1.39 10.13 2.51
CA VAL A 40 -2.67 9.47 2.24
C VAL A 40 -2.39 8.00 1.97
N MET A 41 -3.18 7.14 2.56
CA MET A 41 -3.12 5.69 2.37
C MET A 41 -4.31 5.25 1.54
N LEU A 42 -4.06 4.44 0.52
CA LEU A 42 -5.09 3.99 -0.41
C LEU A 42 -4.94 2.49 -0.69
N ASP A 43 -6.01 1.76 -0.52
CA ASP A 43 -6.20 0.45 -1.09
C ASP A 43 -6.52 0.62 -2.58
N GLY A 44 -5.56 0.29 -3.44
CA GLY A 44 -5.68 0.42 -4.89
C GLY A 44 -6.27 -0.82 -5.57
N GLY A 45 -6.38 -1.92 -4.83
CA GLY A 45 -6.86 -3.18 -5.40
C GLY A 45 -6.04 -3.60 -6.62
N THR A 46 -6.72 -3.95 -7.70
CA THR A 46 -6.11 -4.53 -8.91
C THR A 46 -6.07 -3.59 -10.11
N LEU A 47 -6.56 -2.36 -10.01
CA LEU A 47 -6.80 -1.48 -11.17
C LEU A 47 -5.80 -0.31 -11.21
N ALA A 48 -4.50 -0.59 -11.41
CA ALA A 48 -3.45 0.43 -11.42
C ALA A 48 -3.72 1.56 -12.43
N GLN A 49 -4.13 1.25 -13.66
CA GLN A 49 -4.44 2.26 -14.69
C GLN A 49 -5.61 3.17 -14.30
N GLY A 50 -6.62 2.63 -13.65
CA GLY A 50 -7.77 3.39 -13.14
C GLY A 50 -7.40 4.42 -12.07
N LEU A 51 -6.25 4.26 -11.42
CA LEU A 51 -5.76 5.15 -10.37
C LEU A 51 -4.92 6.33 -10.90
N THR A 52 -4.58 6.36 -12.18
CA THR A 52 -3.78 7.44 -12.80
C THR A 52 -4.25 8.85 -12.40
N PRO A 53 -5.56 9.19 -12.46
CA PRO A 53 -6.03 10.53 -12.07
C PRO A 53 -5.88 10.84 -10.58
N ILE A 54 -5.81 9.81 -9.75
CA ILE A 54 -5.57 9.94 -8.31
C ILE A 54 -4.08 10.14 -8.07
N ILE A 55 -3.24 9.25 -8.62
CA ILE A 55 -1.77 9.27 -8.47
C ILE A 55 -1.20 10.63 -8.91
N ALA A 56 -1.68 11.20 -10.02
CA ALA A 56 -1.23 12.48 -10.55
C ALA A 56 -1.45 13.69 -9.61
N GLN A 57 -2.23 13.54 -8.54
CA GLN A 57 -2.47 14.61 -7.56
C GLN A 57 -1.39 14.67 -6.47
N TYR A 58 -0.44 13.72 -6.45
CA TYR A 58 0.58 13.60 -5.43
C TYR A 58 1.97 13.93 -5.99
N GLN A 59 2.87 14.41 -5.13
CA GLN A 59 4.25 14.68 -5.50
C GLN A 59 5.17 13.49 -5.27
N ALA A 60 4.75 12.57 -4.39
CA ALA A 60 5.47 11.33 -4.14
C ALA A 60 4.49 10.17 -4.01
N LEU A 61 4.92 9.01 -4.46
CA LEU A 61 4.19 7.75 -4.42
C LEU A 61 5.06 6.68 -3.74
N ILE A 62 4.48 5.90 -2.86
CA ILE A 62 5.07 4.67 -2.34
C ILE A 62 4.12 3.56 -2.74
N VAL A 63 4.52 2.75 -3.72
CA VAL A 63 3.77 1.56 -4.12
C VAL A 63 4.16 0.40 -3.21
N VAL A 64 3.16 -0.32 -2.70
CA VAL A 64 3.34 -1.58 -1.98
C VAL A 64 2.72 -2.69 -2.81
N ASP A 65 3.53 -3.68 -3.18
CA ASP A 65 3.12 -4.78 -4.07
C ASP A 65 3.98 -6.03 -3.84
N THR A 66 3.65 -7.13 -4.47
CA THR A 66 4.62 -8.20 -4.72
C THR A 66 5.66 -7.72 -5.73
N VAL A 67 6.87 -8.25 -5.65
CA VAL A 67 7.89 -8.06 -6.68
C VAL A 67 8.54 -9.40 -7.00
N ASN A 68 8.76 -9.64 -8.27
CA ASN A 68 9.53 -10.77 -8.71
C ASN A 68 11.00 -10.37 -8.88
N ALA A 69 11.92 -11.18 -8.36
CA ALA A 69 13.35 -10.89 -8.45
C ALA A 69 14.14 -12.17 -8.76
N ALA A 70 14.99 -12.11 -9.78
CA ALA A 70 15.74 -13.27 -10.23
C ALA A 70 16.73 -13.73 -9.16
N GLY A 71 16.63 -15.00 -8.77
CA GLY A 71 17.53 -15.63 -7.80
C GLY A 71 17.24 -15.29 -6.34
N CYS A 72 16.12 -14.63 -6.05
CA CYS A 72 15.71 -14.29 -4.69
C CYS A 72 14.80 -15.34 -4.07
N GLU A 73 14.83 -15.39 -2.74
CA GLU A 73 13.97 -16.30 -1.97
C GLU A 73 12.61 -15.64 -1.68
N PRO A 74 11.51 -16.40 -1.67
CA PRO A 74 10.24 -15.89 -1.21
C PRO A 74 10.33 -15.23 0.17
N GLY A 75 9.66 -14.09 0.36
CA GLY A 75 9.69 -13.30 1.59
C GLY A 75 10.84 -12.29 1.67
N GLU A 76 11.71 -12.22 0.69
CA GLU A 76 12.70 -11.13 0.61
C GLU A 76 12.00 -9.80 0.31
N VAL A 77 12.39 -8.77 1.07
CA VAL A 77 11.79 -7.44 1.02
C VAL A 77 12.72 -6.49 0.28
N TYR A 78 12.17 -5.77 -0.66
CA TYR A 78 12.84 -4.74 -1.46
C TYR A 78 12.23 -3.38 -1.17
N PHE A 79 13.08 -2.36 -1.02
CA PHE A 79 12.62 -0.98 -0.94
C PHE A 79 13.56 -0.10 -1.76
N PHE A 80 13.11 0.36 -2.91
CA PHE A 80 13.94 1.04 -3.89
C PHE A 80 13.19 2.17 -4.60
N ASP A 81 13.97 3.06 -5.17
CA ASP A 81 13.49 4.09 -6.10
C ASP A 81 13.18 3.45 -7.46
N PHE A 82 12.01 3.73 -8.00
CA PHE A 82 11.55 3.16 -9.27
C PHE A 82 12.51 3.44 -10.44
N ASP A 83 13.14 4.64 -10.47
CA ASP A 83 14.09 5.03 -11.51
C ASP A 83 15.45 4.33 -11.36
N ASN A 84 15.71 3.77 -10.19
CA ASN A 84 16.94 3.08 -9.84
C ASN A 84 16.67 1.64 -9.36
N ALA A 85 15.72 0.97 -10.01
CA ALA A 85 15.35 -0.40 -9.66
C ALA A 85 16.59 -1.31 -9.72
N PRO A 86 16.76 -2.21 -8.73
CA PRO A 86 17.81 -3.21 -8.76
C PRO A 86 17.69 -4.09 -10.02
N PRO A 87 18.83 -4.50 -10.64
CA PRO A 87 18.82 -5.23 -11.90
C PRO A 87 18.21 -6.63 -11.80
N GLU A 88 18.12 -7.18 -10.62
CA GLU A 88 17.46 -8.45 -10.33
C GLU A 88 15.92 -8.38 -10.37
N ILE A 89 15.33 -7.19 -10.28
CA ILE A 89 13.88 -7.03 -10.32
C ILE A 89 13.36 -7.35 -11.71
N ASP A 90 12.48 -8.35 -11.78
CA ASP A 90 11.78 -8.76 -13.00
C ASP A 90 10.32 -8.30 -12.91
N TRP A 91 9.94 -7.35 -13.77
CA TRP A 91 8.60 -6.78 -13.84
C TRP A 91 7.58 -7.67 -14.59
N GLN A 92 7.86 -8.95 -14.73
CA GLN A 92 7.02 -9.91 -15.46
C GLN A 92 6.37 -10.96 -14.54
N GLY A 93 6.41 -10.74 -13.23
CA GLY A 93 5.95 -11.74 -12.26
C GLY A 93 4.44 -11.91 -12.25
N SER A 94 3.69 -10.84 -12.09
CA SER A 94 2.22 -10.86 -12.08
C SER A 94 1.62 -9.89 -13.09
N ALA A 95 0.33 -10.06 -13.39
CA ALA A 95 -0.40 -9.14 -14.28
C ALA A 95 -0.44 -7.73 -13.69
N HIS A 96 -0.49 -7.60 -12.36
CA HIS A 96 -0.55 -6.31 -11.65
C HIS A 96 0.79 -5.59 -11.63
N GLU A 97 1.90 -6.32 -11.48
CA GLU A 97 3.25 -5.76 -11.63
C GLU A 97 3.44 -5.15 -13.02
N VAL A 98 3.04 -5.88 -14.07
CA VAL A 98 3.09 -5.39 -15.45
C VAL A 98 2.20 -4.17 -15.64
N GLU A 99 0.98 -4.18 -15.10
CA GLU A 99 0.04 -3.07 -15.22
C GLU A 99 0.55 -1.82 -14.47
N MET A 100 1.11 -1.98 -13.27
CA MET A 100 1.69 -0.87 -12.52
C MET A 100 2.90 -0.28 -13.24
N LEU A 101 3.81 -1.12 -13.75
CA LEU A 101 4.95 -0.67 -14.56
C LEU A 101 4.49 0.14 -15.77
N GLN A 102 3.51 -0.36 -16.51
CA GLN A 102 2.96 0.32 -17.69
C GLN A 102 2.31 1.66 -17.30
N THR A 103 1.56 1.68 -16.20
CA THR A 103 0.92 2.89 -15.68
C THR A 103 1.95 3.96 -15.33
N LEU A 104 2.98 3.61 -14.57
CA LEU A 104 4.03 4.54 -14.18
C LEU A 104 4.85 5.03 -15.38
N THR A 105 5.14 4.14 -16.34
CA THR A 105 5.85 4.50 -17.58
C THR A 105 5.01 5.47 -18.44
N MET A 106 3.71 5.22 -18.56
CA MET A 106 2.81 6.10 -19.29
C MET A 106 2.70 7.49 -18.63
N MET A 107 2.60 7.54 -17.30
CA MET A 107 2.59 8.78 -16.55
C MET A 107 3.91 9.56 -16.70
N GLU A 108 5.06 8.87 -16.74
CA GLU A 108 6.35 9.49 -17.03
C GLU A 108 6.36 10.15 -18.42
N MET A 109 5.87 9.46 -19.44
CA MET A 109 5.78 10.01 -20.80
C MET A 109 4.88 11.23 -20.89
N MET A 110 3.86 11.34 -20.00
CA MET A 110 2.98 12.49 -19.89
C MET A 110 3.53 13.61 -19.01
N GLY A 111 4.60 13.34 -18.26
CA GLY A 111 5.19 14.29 -17.30
C GLY A 111 4.42 14.42 -15.98
N ASP A 112 3.53 13.48 -15.68
CA ASP A 112 2.64 13.51 -14.51
C ASP A 112 3.02 12.46 -13.43
N ARG A 113 4.09 11.70 -13.64
CA ARG A 113 4.53 10.69 -12.66
C ARG A 113 5.14 11.34 -11.42
N PRO A 114 4.61 11.08 -10.21
CA PRO A 114 5.27 11.49 -8.98
C PRO A 114 6.59 10.73 -8.78
N HIS A 115 7.49 11.27 -7.96
CA HIS A 115 8.65 10.51 -7.49
C HIS A 115 8.17 9.23 -6.80
N THR A 116 8.61 8.08 -7.28
CA THR A 116 8.03 6.78 -6.92
C THR A 116 9.04 5.88 -6.23
N MET A 117 8.69 5.43 -5.03
CA MET A 117 9.36 4.35 -4.30
C MET A 117 8.53 3.08 -4.40
N VAL A 118 9.18 1.94 -4.45
CA VAL A 118 8.53 0.61 -4.43
C VAL A 118 8.95 -0.13 -3.17
N LEU A 119 7.97 -0.54 -2.37
CA LEU A 119 8.13 -1.46 -1.24
C LEU A 119 7.54 -2.80 -1.67
N GLY A 120 8.41 -3.71 -2.04
CA GLY A 120 8.03 -5.01 -2.58
C GLY A 120 8.44 -6.18 -1.70
N VAL A 121 7.76 -7.29 -1.86
CA VAL A 121 8.15 -8.58 -1.28
C VAL A 121 7.98 -9.69 -2.31
N THR A 122 8.96 -10.61 -2.37
CA THR A 122 8.88 -11.76 -3.28
C THR A 122 7.85 -12.76 -2.78
N PRO A 123 6.78 -13.06 -3.55
CA PRO A 123 5.70 -13.95 -3.10
C PRO A 123 6.16 -15.42 -3.03
N THR A 124 5.48 -16.20 -2.20
CA THR A 124 5.62 -17.67 -2.16
C THR A 124 4.62 -18.34 -3.10
N VAL A 125 3.37 -17.86 -3.06
CA VAL A 125 2.24 -18.46 -3.76
C VAL A 125 1.37 -17.37 -4.37
N ILE A 126 1.08 -17.52 -5.66
CA ILE A 126 0.07 -16.73 -6.37
C ILE A 126 -0.91 -17.74 -6.98
N GLU A 127 -1.97 -18.04 -6.25
CA GLU A 127 -3.01 -19.00 -6.66
C GLU A 127 -4.40 -18.39 -6.57
N PRO A 128 -5.23 -18.54 -7.61
CA PRO A 128 -6.58 -18.00 -7.61
C PRO A 128 -7.46 -18.63 -6.52
N MET A 129 -8.40 -17.84 -6.00
CA MET A 129 -9.36 -18.24 -4.97
C MET A 129 -8.71 -18.72 -3.66
N THR A 130 -7.49 -18.31 -3.39
CA THR A 130 -6.76 -18.56 -2.15
C THR A 130 -6.72 -17.29 -1.34
N LEU A 131 -7.34 -17.32 -0.17
CA LEU A 131 -7.46 -16.14 0.70
C LEU A 131 -6.33 -16.12 1.73
N GLY A 132 -5.87 -14.92 2.06
CA GLY A 132 -4.86 -14.68 3.07
C GLY A 132 -3.43 -14.71 2.53
N LEU A 133 -2.48 -14.64 3.43
CA LEU A 133 -1.04 -14.62 3.14
C LEU A 133 -0.40 -15.92 3.65
N THR A 134 0.64 -16.38 2.96
CA THR A 134 1.47 -17.46 3.49
C THR A 134 2.20 -17.03 4.77
N GLU A 135 2.60 -17.99 5.59
CA GLU A 135 3.37 -17.71 6.81
C GLU A 135 4.67 -16.94 6.51
N ARG A 136 5.30 -17.22 5.37
CA ARG A 136 6.55 -16.58 4.96
C ARG A 136 6.33 -15.09 4.65
N ILE A 137 5.26 -14.74 3.97
CA ILE A 137 4.92 -13.35 3.67
C ILE A 137 4.42 -12.63 4.92
N SER A 138 3.62 -13.27 5.75
CA SER A 138 3.24 -12.73 7.06
C SER A 138 4.48 -12.42 7.92
N ALA A 139 5.49 -13.29 7.91
CA ALA A 139 6.76 -13.07 8.61
C ALA A 139 7.62 -11.93 8.02
N ALA A 140 7.41 -11.55 6.75
CA ALA A 140 8.10 -10.43 6.12
C ALA A 140 7.51 -9.06 6.51
N VAL A 141 6.27 -9.00 7.01
CA VAL A 141 5.56 -7.75 7.35
C VAL A 141 6.35 -6.86 8.32
N PRO A 142 6.99 -7.34 9.38
CA PRO A 142 7.80 -6.50 10.26
C PRO A 142 9.02 -5.86 9.55
N VAL A 143 9.57 -6.52 8.53
CA VAL A 143 10.68 -5.98 7.73
C VAL A 143 10.17 -4.87 6.82
N MET A 144 9.02 -5.07 6.16
CA MET A 144 8.34 -4.07 5.35
C MET A 144 7.95 -2.84 6.19
N GLU A 145 7.36 -3.07 7.37
CA GLU A 145 7.01 -2.03 8.36
C GLU A 145 8.25 -1.19 8.70
N LYS A 146 9.33 -1.84 9.10
CA LYS A 146 10.57 -1.16 9.45
C LYS A 146 11.15 -0.33 8.28
N ALA A 147 11.10 -0.87 7.06
CA ALA A 147 11.59 -0.17 5.87
C ALA A 147 10.78 1.12 5.61
N LEU A 148 9.45 1.03 5.64
CA LEU A 148 8.54 2.16 5.47
C LEU A 148 8.74 3.22 6.55
N ILE A 149 8.72 2.83 7.83
CA ILE A 149 8.85 3.74 8.96
C ILE A 149 10.21 4.45 8.94
N ASN A 150 11.30 3.72 8.65
CA ASN A 150 12.63 4.33 8.53
C ASN A 150 12.69 5.36 7.40
N TYR A 151 12.05 5.09 6.27
CA TYR A 151 12.01 6.00 5.14
C TYR A 151 11.23 7.28 5.48
N LEU A 152 10.03 7.15 6.02
CA LEU A 152 9.20 8.28 6.43
C LEU A 152 9.88 9.11 7.53
N THR A 153 10.51 8.46 8.51
CA THR A 153 11.26 9.16 9.57
C THR A 153 12.43 9.97 9.00
N LYS A 154 13.16 9.45 8.00
CA LYS A 154 14.23 10.21 7.31
C LYS A 154 13.68 11.42 6.55
N LEU A 155 12.43 11.39 6.13
CA LEU A 155 11.73 12.52 5.51
C LEU A 155 11.14 13.50 6.54
N GLY A 156 11.35 13.27 7.84
CA GLY A 156 10.90 14.15 8.92
C GLY A 156 9.52 13.83 9.49
N TRP A 157 8.91 12.70 9.12
CA TRP A 157 7.63 12.28 9.67
C TRP A 157 7.78 11.77 11.11
N GLN A 158 6.82 12.13 11.94
CA GLN A 158 6.59 11.46 13.22
C GLN A 158 5.70 10.24 12.95
N CYS A 159 6.21 9.06 13.28
CA CYS A 159 5.54 7.79 13.07
C CYS A 159 5.24 7.18 14.45
N GLU A 160 4.01 7.29 14.89
CA GLU A 160 3.57 6.78 16.20
C GLU A 160 2.82 5.46 16.01
N LYS A 161 3.27 4.41 16.70
CA LYS A 161 2.55 3.14 16.73
C LYS A 161 1.42 3.23 17.74
N ILE A 162 0.17 3.19 17.26
CA ILE A 162 -1.05 3.36 18.06
C ILE A 162 -1.80 2.04 18.28
N GLY A 163 -1.44 0.98 17.56
CA GLY A 163 -2.06 -0.35 17.62
C GLY A 163 -1.04 -1.48 17.56
N ASN A 164 -1.51 -2.68 17.84
CA ASN A 164 -0.74 -3.93 17.73
C ASN A 164 -1.58 -5.05 17.08
N THR A 165 -2.50 -4.67 16.21
CA THR A 165 -3.35 -5.62 15.48
C THR A 165 -2.47 -6.40 14.50
N ASP A 166 -2.54 -7.73 14.55
CA ASP A 166 -1.82 -8.58 13.61
C ASP A 166 -2.42 -8.45 12.20
N ILE A 167 -1.57 -8.58 11.17
CA ILE A 167 -2.02 -8.50 9.79
C ILE A 167 -3.06 -9.60 9.49
N ALA A 168 -2.92 -10.78 10.08
CA ALA A 168 -3.84 -11.88 9.93
C ALA A 168 -5.27 -11.55 10.42
N GLU A 169 -5.39 -10.70 11.44
CA GLU A 169 -6.69 -10.24 11.94
C GLU A 169 -7.35 -9.22 11.02
N LEU A 170 -6.55 -8.49 10.22
CA LEU A 170 -7.01 -7.47 9.29
C LEU A 170 -7.34 -8.00 7.89
N ILE A 171 -6.80 -9.15 7.51
CA ILE A 171 -7.04 -9.79 6.21
C ILE A 171 -8.54 -9.87 5.86
N PRO A 172 -9.45 -10.33 6.74
CA PRO A 172 -10.88 -10.37 6.42
C PRO A 172 -11.50 -9.01 6.10
N GLN A 173 -10.95 -7.94 6.64
CA GLN A 173 -11.43 -6.57 6.39
C GLN A 173 -11.00 -6.04 5.02
N SER A 174 -9.89 -6.54 4.46
CA SER A 174 -9.37 -6.16 3.15
C SER A 174 -10.23 -6.65 1.99
N TYR A 175 -11.18 -7.56 2.23
CA TYR A 175 -12.15 -7.98 1.22
C TYR A 175 -13.32 -6.99 1.04
N ILE A 176 -13.40 -5.97 1.90
CA ILE A 176 -14.41 -4.93 1.82
C ILE A 176 -13.77 -3.71 1.13
N PRO A 177 -14.20 -3.34 -0.08
CA PRO A 177 -13.62 -2.19 -0.79
C PRO A 177 -13.70 -0.92 0.05
N ARG A 178 -12.57 -0.27 0.26
CA ARG A 178 -12.48 1.05 0.91
C ARG A 178 -12.02 2.05 -0.14
N LEU A 179 -12.88 2.99 -0.49
CA LEU A 179 -12.60 3.99 -1.53
C LEU A 179 -11.51 5.01 -1.16
N SER A 180 -11.30 5.24 0.11
CA SER A 180 -10.15 6.02 0.64
C SER A 180 -10.03 5.79 2.13
N MET A 181 -8.80 5.68 2.63
CA MET A 181 -8.47 5.78 4.03
C MET A 181 -8.12 7.25 4.28
N GLY A 182 -9.15 8.10 4.43
CA GLY A 182 -8.95 9.50 4.78
C GLY A 182 -8.29 9.62 6.16
N ASP A 183 -7.66 10.78 6.41
CA ASP A 183 -7.18 11.14 7.74
C ASP A 183 -8.23 10.76 8.78
N ARG A 184 -7.81 10.11 9.85
CA ARG A 184 -8.62 10.02 11.08
C ARG A 184 -8.70 11.44 11.61
N ASP A 185 -9.68 12.19 11.11
CA ASP A 185 -9.95 13.53 11.58
C ASP A 185 -10.32 13.45 13.06
N SER A 186 -9.56 14.14 13.86
CA SER A 186 -9.75 14.24 15.31
C SER A 186 -11.13 14.85 15.59
N GLY A 187 -12.11 13.99 15.82
CA GLY A 187 -13.34 14.31 16.54
C GLY A 187 -14.33 15.23 15.85
N ASN A 188 -15.23 14.66 15.09
CA ASN A 188 -16.64 15.08 15.12
C ASN A 188 -17.52 13.98 14.50
N ALA A 189 -17.96 13.05 15.33
CA ALA A 189 -19.08 12.19 14.97
C ALA A 189 -20.34 13.07 14.87
N PRO A 190 -21.10 13.01 13.76
CA PRO A 190 -22.39 13.69 13.71
C PRO A 190 -23.32 13.03 14.72
N GLN A 191 -23.73 13.77 15.72
CA GLN A 191 -24.79 13.35 16.63
C GLN A 191 -26.06 13.14 15.81
N GLY A 192 -26.50 11.88 15.72
CA GLY A 192 -27.76 11.51 15.12
C GLY A 192 -28.89 12.23 15.83
N LYS A 193 -29.64 13.06 15.10
CA LYS A 193 -30.91 13.58 15.53
C LYS A 193 -31.91 12.42 15.50
N GLU A 194 -32.43 12.05 16.67
CA GLU A 194 -33.61 11.20 16.79
C GLU A 194 -34.79 11.83 16.06
N PRO A 195 -35.61 11.06 15.34
CA PRO A 195 -36.85 11.56 14.75
C PRO A 195 -37.84 11.89 15.88
N GLN A 196 -38.29 13.13 15.92
CA GLN A 196 -39.42 13.52 16.78
C GLN A 196 -40.70 12.87 16.22
N GLU A 197 -41.30 12.01 16.99
CA GLU A 197 -42.69 11.59 16.79
C GLU A 197 -43.59 12.80 16.95
N THR A 198 -44.35 13.14 15.94
CA THR A 198 -45.45 14.09 16.00
C THR A 198 -46.74 13.32 16.24
N GLU A 199 -47.45 13.66 17.31
CA GLU A 199 -48.84 13.32 17.56
C GLU A 199 -49.79 13.87 16.47
#